data_d484070fdcca49a24b531e418c9f048a
#
_entry.id   d484070fdcca49a24b531e418c9f048a
#
_cell.length_a   1.000
_cell.length_b   1.000
_cell.length_c   1.000
_cell.angle_alpha   90.00
_cell.angle_beta   90.00
_cell.angle_gamma   90.00
#
_symmetry.space_group_name_H-M   'P 1'
#
loop_
_entity.id
_entity.type
_entity.pdbx_description
1 polymer ?
#
loop_
_entity_poly.entity_id
_entity_poly.type
_entity_poly.pdbx_seq_one_letter_code
_entity_poly.pdbx_strand_id
1 'polypeptide(L)'
;IIYFKMIEQIYNYFTIEILYFWINLGVLPFWLILIFFPQSNLSRYFVTSIFPILLLSIAYIFMIYKSYLSSYEFLTNFDLYLNISNLSNLFSNETFLILFWIHFISINLFTGGWIVKDSQKFGINKIILFLPLIITYLIGPLGLLIYWLIRIFYAKSISLYD
;
A
#
# COMPACT_ATOMS: atom_id res chain seq x y z
N ILE A 1 -11.77 -34.25 7.65
CA ILE A 1 -10.97 -34.63 6.46
C ILE A 1 -11.22 -33.65 5.31
N ILE A 2 -12.46 -33.30 4.94
CA ILE A 2 -12.79 -32.41 3.82
C ILE A 2 -12.26 -30.98 4.06
N TYR A 3 -12.45 -30.41 5.25
CA TYR A 3 -11.95 -29.08 5.61
C TYR A 3 -10.42 -28.99 5.53
N PHE A 4 -9.71 -30.02 5.97
CA PHE A 4 -8.25 -30.06 5.92
C PHE A 4 -7.72 -30.05 4.49
N LYS A 5 -8.35 -30.82 3.61
CA LYS A 5 -8.01 -30.90 2.20
C LYS A 5 -8.29 -29.58 1.45
N MET A 6 -9.37 -28.90 1.82
CA MET A 6 -9.72 -27.59 1.26
C MET A 6 -8.72 -26.49 1.69
N ILE A 7 -8.30 -26.45 2.96
CA ILE A 7 -7.29 -25.51 3.46
C ILE A 7 -5.95 -25.76 2.76
N GLU A 8 -5.55 -27.01 2.60
CA GLU A 8 -4.33 -27.38 1.89
C GLU A 8 -4.36 -26.96 0.42
N GLN A 9 -5.50 -27.12 -0.25
CA GLN A 9 -5.70 -26.64 -1.63
C GLN A 9 -5.59 -25.12 -1.75
N ILE A 10 -6.21 -24.37 -0.83
CA ILE A 10 -6.10 -22.89 -0.77
C ILE A 10 -4.65 -22.48 -0.54
N TYR A 11 -3.98 -23.11 0.40
CA TYR A 11 -2.58 -22.82 0.73
C TYR A 11 -1.65 -23.05 -0.47
N ASN A 12 -1.84 -24.15 -1.19
CA ASN A 12 -1.04 -24.49 -2.36
C ASN A 12 -1.37 -23.63 -3.60
N TYR A 13 -2.62 -23.16 -3.71
CA TYR A 13 -3.04 -22.28 -4.80
C TYR A 13 -2.41 -20.88 -4.69
N PHE A 14 -2.35 -20.31 -3.50
CA PHE A 14 -1.78 -18.97 -3.29
C PHE A 14 -0.26 -19.04 -3.17
N THR A 15 0.43 -19.20 -4.30
CA THR A 15 1.89 -19.01 -4.39
C THR A 15 2.25 -17.52 -4.24
N ILE A 16 3.54 -17.22 -4.06
CA ILE A 16 4.03 -15.82 -3.96
C ILE A 16 3.70 -15.06 -5.24
N GLU A 17 3.87 -15.68 -6.41
CA GLU A 17 3.59 -15.08 -7.73
C GLU A 17 2.10 -14.77 -7.91
N ILE A 18 1.23 -15.69 -7.53
CA ILE A 18 -0.23 -15.51 -7.62
C ILE A 18 -0.67 -14.40 -6.67
N LEU A 19 -0.15 -14.36 -5.46
CA LEU A 19 -0.42 -13.28 -4.51
C LEU A 19 0.08 -11.94 -5.02
N TYR A 20 1.30 -11.87 -5.52
CA TYR A 20 1.85 -10.67 -6.13
C TYR A 20 0.96 -10.14 -7.26
N PHE A 21 0.52 -11.02 -8.16
CA PHE A 21 -0.39 -10.66 -9.24
C PHE A 21 -1.72 -10.09 -8.71
N TRP A 22 -2.38 -10.80 -7.79
CA TRP A 22 -3.68 -10.37 -7.26
C TRP A 22 -3.62 -9.10 -6.43
N ILE A 23 -2.54 -8.89 -5.68
CA ILE A 23 -2.34 -7.66 -4.89
C ILE A 23 -2.19 -6.46 -5.82
N ASN A 24 -1.35 -6.58 -6.86
CA ASN A 24 -1.17 -5.49 -7.83
C ASN A 24 -2.47 -5.21 -8.61
N LEU A 25 -3.17 -6.25 -9.08
CA LEU A 25 -4.44 -6.10 -9.78
C LEU A 25 -5.53 -5.53 -8.85
N GLY A 26 -5.59 -6.02 -7.61
CA GLY A 26 -6.60 -5.62 -6.63
C GLY A 26 -6.48 -4.18 -6.14
N VAL A 27 -5.28 -3.61 -6.15
CA VAL A 27 -5.07 -2.21 -5.73
C VAL A 27 -5.38 -1.21 -6.85
N LEU A 28 -5.32 -1.61 -8.12
CA LEU A 28 -5.56 -0.73 -9.26
C LEU A 28 -6.93 -0.03 -9.24
N PRO A 29 -8.06 -0.69 -8.96
CA PRO A 29 -9.36 -0.02 -8.91
C PRO A 29 -9.40 1.13 -7.89
N PHE A 30 -8.75 0.97 -6.73
CA PHE A 30 -8.67 2.03 -5.73
C PHE A 30 -7.89 3.24 -6.24
N TRP A 31 -6.76 3.01 -6.90
CA TRP A 31 -5.96 4.08 -7.50
C TRP A 31 -6.68 4.77 -8.66
N LEU A 32 -7.38 4.03 -9.51
CA LEU A 32 -8.20 4.63 -10.58
C LEU A 32 -9.27 5.55 -10.00
N ILE A 33 -9.93 5.15 -8.92
CA ILE A 33 -10.92 5.98 -8.25
C ILE A 33 -10.27 7.23 -7.63
N LEU A 34 -9.13 7.10 -6.93
CA LEU A 34 -8.43 8.23 -6.33
C LEU A 34 -7.94 9.24 -7.38
N ILE A 35 -7.42 8.77 -8.52
CA ILE A 35 -6.83 9.62 -9.56
C ILE A 35 -7.91 10.31 -10.39
N PHE A 36 -8.91 9.57 -10.87
CA PHE A 36 -9.91 10.11 -11.80
C PHE A 36 -11.15 10.68 -11.12
N PHE A 37 -11.50 10.15 -9.95
CA PHE A 37 -12.73 10.50 -9.23
C PHE A 37 -12.49 10.85 -7.75
N PRO A 38 -11.47 11.69 -7.40
CA PRO A 38 -11.08 11.93 -6.02
C PRO A 38 -12.19 12.55 -5.16
N GLN A 39 -13.12 13.29 -5.78
CA GLN A 39 -14.23 13.97 -5.09
C GLN A 39 -15.54 13.18 -5.11
N SER A 40 -15.54 11.96 -5.67
CA SER A 40 -16.75 11.13 -5.74
C SER A 40 -17.11 10.55 -4.37
N ASN A 41 -18.39 10.19 -4.22
CA ASN A 41 -18.86 9.46 -3.03
C ASN A 41 -18.13 8.11 -2.88
N LEU A 42 -17.81 7.46 -3.99
CA LEU A 42 -17.09 6.20 -3.99
C LEU A 42 -15.66 6.38 -3.42
N SER A 43 -14.95 7.43 -3.81
CA SER A 43 -13.66 7.79 -3.19
C SER A 43 -13.83 8.06 -1.70
N ARG A 44 -14.79 8.90 -1.33
CA ARG A 44 -15.02 9.37 0.04
C ARG A 44 -15.37 8.25 1.03
N TYR A 45 -16.28 7.35 0.65
CA TYR A 45 -16.83 6.34 1.58
C TYR A 45 -16.16 4.98 1.44
N PHE A 46 -15.53 4.68 0.33
CA PHE A 46 -14.97 3.37 0.06
C PHE A 46 -13.44 3.39 0.03
N VAL A 47 -12.83 4.20 -0.83
CA VAL A 47 -11.37 4.16 -1.05
C VAL A 47 -10.60 4.85 0.08
N THR A 48 -11.09 5.98 0.59
CA THR A 48 -10.47 6.67 1.74
C THR A 48 -10.90 6.13 3.10
N SER A 49 -11.62 4.99 3.12
CA SER A 49 -11.98 4.27 4.33
C SER A 49 -10.88 3.28 4.73
N ILE A 50 -11.11 2.55 5.83
CA ILE A 50 -10.23 1.46 6.27
C ILE A 50 -10.25 0.26 5.30
N PHE A 51 -11.27 0.15 4.44
CA PHE A 51 -11.57 -1.05 3.65
C PHE A 51 -10.40 -1.52 2.76
N PRO A 52 -9.76 -0.67 1.91
CA PRO A 52 -8.63 -1.11 1.07
C PRO A 52 -7.44 -1.58 1.91
N ILE A 53 -7.17 -0.87 3.01
CA ILE A 53 -6.06 -1.23 3.92
C ILE A 53 -6.36 -2.54 4.63
N LEU A 54 -7.63 -2.78 5.01
CA LEU A 54 -8.04 -4.06 5.62
C LEU A 54 -7.79 -5.24 4.67
N LEU A 55 -8.11 -5.12 3.38
CA LEU A 55 -7.85 -6.17 2.39
C LEU A 55 -6.36 -6.47 2.26
N LEU A 56 -5.52 -5.43 2.17
CA LEU A 56 -4.06 -5.58 2.10
C LEU A 56 -3.50 -6.15 3.41
N SER A 57 -4.05 -5.77 4.56
CA SER A 57 -3.65 -6.32 5.86
C SER A 57 -3.99 -7.81 5.98
N ILE A 58 -5.12 -8.25 5.45
CA ILE A 58 -5.48 -9.68 5.42
C ILE A 58 -4.47 -10.45 4.56
N ALA A 59 -4.10 -9.94 3.38
CA ALA A 59 -3.08 -10.54 2.54
C ALA A 59 -1.71 -10.59 3.25
N TYR A 60 -1.36 -9.52 3.97
CA TYR A 60 -0.13 -9.44 4.75
C TYR A 60 -0.10 -10.48 5.88
N ILE A 61 -1.18 -10.61 6.66
CA ILE A 61 -1.31 -11.59 7.74
C ILE A 61 -1.25 -13.02 7.18
N PHE A 62 -1.91 -13.27 6.04
CA PHE A 62 -1.83 -14.56 5.36
C PHE A 62 -0.39 -14.91 4.98
N MET A 63 0.38 -13.96 4.46
CA MET A 63 1.79 -14.17 4.13
C MET A 63 2.66 -14.41 5.35
N ILE A 64 2.45 -13.67 6.45
CA ILE A 64 3.14 -13.95 7.72
C ILE A 64 2.86 -15.37 8.18
N TYR A 65 1.59 -15.78 8.18
CA TYR A 65 1.21 -17.14 8.59
C TYR A 65 1.85 -18.22 7.71
N LYS A 66 1.82 -18.03 6.39
CA LYS A 66 2.46 -18.93 5.42
C LYS A 66 3.97 -19.03 5.65
N SER A 67 4.62 -17.91 5.87
CA SER A 67 6.06 -17.84 6.14
C SER A 67 6.44 -18.52 7.46
N TYR A 68 5.62 -18.34 8.49
CA TYR A 68 5.79 -19.04 9.79
C TYR A 68 5.76 -20.55 9.61
N LEU A 69 4.80 -21.09 8.85
CA LEU A 69 4.71 -22.53 8.57
C LEU A 69 5.90 -23.05 7.76
N SER A 70 6.54 -22.21 6.96
CA SER A 70 7.74 -22.52 6.18
C SER A 70 9.04 -22.35 6.99
N SER A 71 8.95 -22.14 8.30
CA SER A 71 10.11 -21.93 9.20
C SER A 71 10.95 -20.71 8.81
N TYR A 72 10.33 -19.66 8.28
CA TYR A 72 11.00 -18.41 7.98
C TYR A 72 11.44 -17.70 9.27
N GLU A 73 12.69 -17.30 9.34
CA GLU A 73 13.28 -16.63 10.50
C GLU A 73 12.99 -15.12 10.49
N PHE A 74 11.89 -14.68 11.07
CA PHE A 74 11.48 -13.26 11.08
C PHE A 74 12.48 -12.33 11.79
N LEU A 75 13.27 -12.85 12.72
CA LEU A 75 14.27 -12.04 13.45
C LEU A 75 15.36 -11.53 12.52
N THR A 76 15.71 -12.26 11.46
CA THR A 76 16.68 -11.82 10.47
C THR A 76 16.23 -10.56 9.71
N ASN A 77 14.94 -10.26 9.70
CA ASN A 77 14.43 -9.04 9.07
C ASN A 77 14.97 -7.77 9.74
N PHE A 78 15.35 -7.83 11.02
CA PHE A 78 15.94 -6.68 11.72
C PHE A 78 17.37 -6.37 11.27
N ASP A 79 18.04 -7.30 10.57
CA ASP A 79 19.39 -7.10 10.03
C ASP A 79 19.43 -6.00 8.95
N LEU A 80 18.25 -5.65 8.39
CA LEU A 80 18.12 -4.53 7.42
C LEU A 80 18.66 -3.20 7.98
N TYR A 81 18.63 -3.01 9.30
CA TYR A 81 19.09 -1.79 9.96
C TYR A 81 20.60 -1.77 10.20
N LEU A 82 21.31 -2.88 10.04
CA LEU A 82 22.74 -2.99 10.35
C LEU A 82 23.63 -2.42 9.23
N ASN A 83 23.38 -2.82 8.00
CA ASN A 83 24.13 -2.37 6.84
C ASN A 83 23.41 -2.64 5.50
N ILE A 84 23.92 -2.00 4.43
CA ILE A 84 23.34 -2.12 3.09
C ILE A 84 23.47 -3.52 2.49
N SER A 85 24.48 -4.28 2.85
CA SER A 85 24.68 -5.65 2.35
C SER A 85 23.60 -6.58 2.90
N ASN A 86 23.27 -6.45 4.19
CA ASN A 86 22.18 -7.21 4.81
C ASN A 86 20.82 -6.85 4.18
N LEU A 87 20.59 -5.56 3.95
CA LEU A 87 19.40 -5.11 3.24
C LEU A 87 19.31 -5.76 1.85
N SER A 88 20.38 -5.75 1.07
CA SER A 88 20.43 -6.37 -0.26
C SER A 88 20.14 -7.87 -0.21
N ASN A 89 20.69 -8.58 0.77
CA ASN A 89 20.45 -10.01 0.97
C ASN A 89 18.98 -10.30 1.32
N LEU A 90 18.36 -9.49 2.16
CA LEU A 90 16.95 -9.63 2.50
C LEU A 90 16.04 -9.42 1.27
N PHE A 91 16.34 -8.44 0.42
CA PHE A 91 15.60 -8.21 -0.82
C PHE A 91 15.77 -9.33 -1.85
N SER A 92 16.77 -10.19 -1.70
CA SER A 92 16.94 -11.40 -2.51
C SER A 92 16.07 -12.57 -2.02
N ASN A 93 15.48 -12.46 -0.84
CA ASN A 93 14.57 -13.44 -0.29
C ASN A 93 13.12 -13.15 -0.72
N GLU A 94 12.49 -14.06 -1.44
CA GLU A 94 11.13 -13.86 -1.99
C GLU A 94 10.08 -13.62 -0.91
N THR A 95 10.20 -14.27 0.25
CA THR A 95 9.27 -14.10 1.37
C THR A 95 9.38 -12.68 1.95
N PHE A 96 10.58 -12.18 2.16
CA PHE A 96 10.79 -10.81 2.59
C PHE A 96 10.29 -9.82 1.53
N LEU A 97 10.61 -10.08 0.27
CA LEU A 97 10.27 -9.21 -0.85
C LEU A 97 8.74 -9.02 -0.98
N ILE A 98 7.95 -10.09 -0.89
CA ILE A 98 6.49 -9.98 -0.99
C ILE A 98 5.88 -9.26 0.23
N LEU A 99 6.38 -9.50 1.44
CA LEU A 99 5.95 -8.80 2.65
C LEU A 99 6.26 -7.29 2.53
N PHE A 100 7.48 -6.96 2.10
CA PHE A 100 7.87 -5.57 1.84
C PHE A 100 6.98 -4.92 0.77
N TRP A 101 6.67 -5.65 -0.31
CA TRP A 101 5.83 -5.15 -1.40
C TRP A 101 4.41 -4.83 -0.95
N ILE A 102 3.78 -5.71 -0.18
CA ILE A 102 2.44 -5.47 0.38
C ILE A 102 2.47 -4.23 1.30
N HIS A 103 3.50 -4.11 2.14
CA HIS A 103 3.69 -2.95 3.00
C HIS A 103 3.83 -1.66 2.17
N PHE A 104 4.70 -1.66 1.16
CA PHE A 104 4.92 -0.52 0.26
C PHE A 104 3.64 -0.06 -0.42
N ILE A 105 2.89 -0.98 -1.03
CA ILE A 105 1.60 -0.67 -1.68
C ILE A 105 0.58 -0.12 -0.68
N SER A 106 0.52 -0.69 0.52
CA SER A 106 -0.41 -0.26 1.57
C SER A 106 -0.14 1.17 2.02
N ILE A 107 1.12 1.52 2.28
CA ILE A 107 1.52 2.87 2.68
C ILE A 107 1.29 3.87 1.56
N ASN A 108 1.60 3.52 0.31
CA ASN A 108 1.34 4.40 -0.82
C ASN A 108 -0.17 4.65 -1.00
N LEU A 109 -0.99 3.61 -0.90
CA LEU A 109 -2.45 3.75 -1.02
C LEU A 109 -3.04 4.59 0.14
N PHE A 110 -2.57 4.37 1.36
CA PHE A 110 -2.93 5.20 2.51
C PHE A 110 -2.56 6.67 2.27
N THR A 111 -1.34 6.93 1.79
CA THR A 111 -0.86 8.27 1.45
C THR A 111 -1.72 8.92 0.37
N GLY A 112 -2.07 8.19 -0.69
CA GLY A 112 -2.97 8.67 -1.73
C GLY A 112 -4.37 9.02 -1.21
N GLY A 113 -4.93 8.16 -0.35
CA GLY A 113 -6.19 8.41 0.35
C GLY A 113 -6.13 9.65 1.25
N TRP A 114 -5.01 9.83 1.98
CA TRP A 114 -4.78 11.02 2.80
C TRP A 114 -4.69 12.29 1.94
N ILE A 115 -3.93 12.26 0.83
CA ILE A 115 -3.83 13.39 -0.12
C ILE A 115 -5.22 13.82 -0.60
N VAL A 116 -6.05 12.87 -1.01
CA VAL A 116 -7.42 13.16 -1.49
C VAL A 116 -8.27 13.78 -0.38
N LYS A 117 -8.19 13.25 0.82
CA LYS A 117 -8.99 13.72 1.96
C LYS A 117 -8.56 15.12 2.41
N ASP A 118 -7.27 15.36 2.50
CA ASP A 118 -6.71 16.66 2.87
C ASP A 118 -6.98 17.73 1.78
N SER A 119 -6.89 17.36 0.50
CA SER A 119 -7.19 18.25 -0.62
C SER A 119 -8.64 18.73 -0.63
N GLN A 120 -9.59 17.89 -0.21
CA GLN A 120 -11.00 18.27 -0.09
C GLN A 120 -11.20 19.34 1.01
N LYS A 121 -10.45 19.23 2.12
CA LYS A 121 -10.46 20.21 3.21
C LYS A 121 -10.07 21.61 2.74
N PHE A 122 -9.07 21.70 1.86
CA PHE A 122 -8.56 22.97 1.35
C PHE A 122 -9.14 23.37 -0.03
N GLY A 123 -10.11 22.65 -0.56
CA GLY A 123 -10.74 22.95 -1.84
C GLY A 123 -9.80 22.86 -3.05
N ILE A 124 -8.77 22.00 -2.98
CA ILE A 124 -7.81 21.85 -4.07
C ILE A 124 -8.48 21.14 -5.24
N ASN A 125 -8.34 21.71 -6.45
CA ASN A 125 -8.98 21.18 -7.65
C ASN A 125 -8.43 19.78 -8.00
N LYS A 126 -9.32 18.88 -8.41
CA LYS A 126 -8.98 17.51 -8.81
C LYS A 126 -7.93 17.41 -9.92
N ILE A 127 -7.89 18.38 -10.85
CA ILE A 127 -6.90 18.40 -11.94
C ILE A 127 -5.49 18.57 -11.39
N ILE A 128 -5.34 19.39 -10.35
CA ILE A 128 -4.05 19.63 -9.69
C ILE A 128 -3.57 18.37 -8.94
N LEU A 129 -4.52 17.57 -8.41
CA LEU A 129 -4.22 16.34 -7.68
C LEU A 129 -3.77 15.19 -8.59
N PHE A 130 -4.07 15.25 -9.89
CA PHE A 130 -3.78 14.18 -10.83
C PHE A 130 -2.29 13.81 -10.82
N LEU A 131 -1.41 14.79 -10.93
CA LEU A 131 0.04 14.57 -10.96
C LEU A 131 0.58 13.99 -9.64
N PRO A 132 0.35 14.61 -8.47
CA PRO A 132 0.85 14.04 -7.21
C PRO A 132 0.28 12.65 -6.91
N LEU A 133 -0.96 12.33 -7.28
CA LEU A 133 -1.52 11.00 -7.06
C LEU A 133 -0.87 9.92 -7.93
N ILE A 134 -0.61 10.20 -9.22
CA ILE A 134 0.12 9.26 -10.09
C ILE A 134 1.54 9.03 -9.54
N ILE A 135 2.22 10.10 -9.15
CA ILE A 135 3.58 9.96 -8.61
C ILE A 135 3.56 9.24 -7.27
N THR A 136 2.54 9.46 -6.41
CA THR A 136 2.38 8.72 -5.15
C THR A 136 2.17 7.23 -5.40
N TYR A 137 1.42 6.85 -6.43
CA TYR A 137 1.25 5.45 -6.83
C TYR A 137 2.59 4.78 -7.15
N LEU A 138 3.46 5.48 -7.87
CA LEU A 138 4.76 4.95 -8.31
C LEU A 138 5.86 5.11 -7.26
N ILE A 139 5.94 6.31 -6.65
CA ILE A 139 7.00 6.72 -5.73
C ILE A 139 6.37 7.55 -4.62
N GLY A 140 5.81 6.87 -3.61
CA GLY A 140 5.03 7.47 -2.53
C GLY A 140 5.60 8.78 -1.95
N PRO A 141 6.85 8.79 -1.45
CA PRO A 141 7.44 9.98 -0.84
C PRO A 141 7.55 11.19 -1.79
N LEU A 142 7.85 10.96 -3.07
CA LEU A 142 7.96 12.04 -4.05
C LEU A 142 6.58 12.65 -4.38
N GLY A 143 5.57 11.81 -4.54
CA GLY A 143 4.20 12.26 -4.76
C GLY A 143 3.66 13.07 -3.58
N LEU A 144 3.94 12.62 -2.36
CA LEU A 144 3.60 13.33 -1.14
C LEU A 144 4.31 14.70 -1.07
N LEU A 145 5.59 14.77 -1.42
CA LEU A 145 6.34 16.04 -1.45
C LEU A 145 5.72 17.02 -2.44
N ILE A 146 5.39 16.58 -3.66
CA ILE A 146 4.75 17.42 -4.67
C ILE A 146 3.40 17.94 -4.17
N TYR A 147 2.59 17.05 -3.59
CA TYR A 147 1.32 17.44 -2.99
C TYR A 147 1.53 18.48 -1.87
N TRP A 148 2.52 18.28 -1.02
CA TRP A 148 2.84 19.19 0.08
C TRP A 148 3.18 20.60 -0.40
N LEU A 149 3.98 20.70 -1.44
CA LEU A 149 4.30 22.00 -2.05
C LEU A 149 3.03 22.69 -2.57
N ILE A 150 2.13 21.96 -3.22
CA ILE A 150 0.83 22.50 -3.66
C ILE A 150 0.00 22.94 -2.46
N ARG A 151 -0.09 22.09 -1.44
CA ARG A 151 -0.89 22.31 -0.22
C ARG A 151 -0.52 23.61 0.49
N ILE A 152 0.76 23.94 0.60
CA ILE A 152 1.24 25.19 1.27
C ILE A 152 0.57 26.43 0.67
N PHE A 153 0.38 26.49 -0.65
CA PHE A 153 -0.28 27.63 -1.29
C PHE A 153 -1.77 27.72 -0.98
N TYR A 154 -2.45 26.61 -0.75
CA TYR A 154 -3.88 26.57 -0.45
C TYR A 154 -4.17 26.68 1.06
N ALA A 155 -3.45 25.96 1.87
CA ALA A 155 -3.62 25.93 3.33
C ALA A 155 -2.99 27.14 4.03
N LYS A 156 -2.01 27.81 3.38
CA LYS A 156 -1.19 28.88 3.96
C LYS A 156 -0.52 28.48 5.27
N SER A 157 -0.28 27.18 5.44
CA SER A 157 0.32 26.58 6.62
C SER A 157 1.25 25.43 6.22
N ILE A 158 2.32 25.25 7.00
CA ILE A 158 3.27 24.15 6.85
C ILE A 158 2.84 22.95 7.74
N SER A 159 1.93 23.17 8.70
CA SER A 159 1.48 22.13 9.62
C SER A 159 0.74 20.99 8.91
N LEU A 160 0.95 19.76 9.37
CA LEU A 160 0.18 18.57 8.94
C LEU A 160 -1.25 18.57 9.50
N TYR A 161 -1.46 19.23 10.62
CA TYR A 161 -2.67 19.17 11.43
C TYR A 161 -3.22 20.60 11.62
N ASP A 162 -3.95 21.08 10.64
CA ASP A 162 -4.71 22.34 10.74
C ASP A 162 -6.20 22.07 10.82
#